data_a041b5039d6f3a483ba709910c4ca767
#
_entry.id   a041b5039d6f3a483ba709910c4ca767
#
_cell.length_a   1.000
_cell.length_b   1.000
_cell.length_c   1.000
_cell.angle_alpha   90.00
_cell.angle_beta   90.00
_cell.angle_gamma   90.00
#
_symmetry.space_group_name_H-M   'P 1'
#
loop_
_entity.id
_entity.type
_entity.pdbx_description
1 polymer ?
#
loop_
_entity_poly.entity_id
_entity_poly.type
_entity_poly.pdbx_seq_one_letter_code
_entity_poly.pdbx_strand_id
1 'polypeptide(L)'
;MTNSLNHVKVKPEKLAATAVELMERELVVPKLFARKGIEDFKGARDDTVNVRVPGILPARDYEWRNNRAQPLSFDEYRERKLAVRFGGNAYSATMLTDEQREMDFLGWTQDILPAQSRAVARKLEYGAIKALQTGKYSVTIGAGTGGDAQNVLNAIIEARHALNRMGASKVKRTLVIGSDWDTILQGSKALQAAAVGDSVAESAFADALLGKVKGFDVVVSEDIAPDEAYALTGDSFVFLNAAPGIPESAVAGASMLSQDGIAMRWLRDYDPQYQVERSTVNTWYGYQQVLDPVIYVDDQGQEVVSDEEYNIRSVKLKLDKVATTTKYFPEGSDKAKVAKGLGLTKTPPGITYLPDPA
;
A
#
# COMPACT_ATOMS: atom_id res chain seq x y z
N MET A 1 49.66 -29.13 -23.32
CA MET A 1 48.59 -29.00 -22.34
C MET A 1 48.16 -27.55 -22.36
N THR A 2 47.06 -27.26 -23.00
CA THR A 2 46.47 -25.90 -23.06
C THR A 2 45.64 -25.70 -21.82
N ASN A 3 46.16 -24.93 -20.87
CA ASN A 3 45.35 -24.42 -19.74
C ASN A 3 44.31 -23.46 -20.28
N SER A 4 43.11 -23.93 -20.49
CA SER A 4 41.95 -23.05 -20.70
C SER A 4 41.54 -22.45 -19.35
N LEU A 5 41.99 -21.24 -19.10
CA LEU A 5 41.49 -20.43 -17.96
C LEU A 5 40.03 -20.08 -18.26
N ASN A 6 39.10 -20.87 -17.71
CA ASN A 6 37.69 -20.54 -17.75
C ASN A 6 37.40 -19.44 -16.71
N HIS A 7 37.55 -18.18 -17.12
CA HIS A 7 37.07 -17.06 -16.34
C HIS A 7 35.55 -17.02 -16.42
N VAL A 8 34.87 -17.49 -15.40
CA VAL A 8 33.42 -17.31 -15.25
C VAL A 8 33.15 -15.85 -14.84
N LYS A 9 33.02 -14.99 -15.83
CA LYS A 9 32.62 -13.58 -15.59
C LYS A 9 31.12 -13.55 -15.31
N VAL A 10 30.72 -13.24 -14.08
CA VAL A 10 29.32 -13.06 -13.73
C VAL A 10 28.82 -11.81 -14.45
N LYS A 11 27.79 -11.97 -15.28
CA LYS A 11 27.25 -10.85 -16.06
C LYS A 11 26.54 -9.85 -15.13
N PRO A 12 26.71 -8.52 -15.32
CA PRO A 12 26.04 -7.50 -14.53
C PRO A 12 24.52 -7.67 -14.43
N GLU A 13 23.90 -8.14 -15.52
CA GLU A 13 22.44 -8.38 -15.55
C GLU A 13 22.02 -9.47 -14.56
N LYS A 14 22.80 -10.54 -14.38
CA LYS A 14 22.49 -11.57 -13.38
C LYS A 14 22.59 -11.04 -11.95
N LEU A 15 23.55 -10.17 -11.69
CA LEU A 15 23.72 -9.55 -10.38
C LEU A 15 22.57 -8.61 -10.06
N ALA A 16 22.17 -7.78 -11.01
CA ALA A 16 21.02 -6.89 -10.84
C ALA A 16 19.72 -7.69 -10.66
N ALA A 17 19.53 -8.80 -11.38
CA ALA A 17 18.38 -9.67 -11.19
C ALA A 17 18.31 -10.25 -9.77
N THR A 18 19.42 -10.78 -9.25
CA THR A 18 19.49 -11.27 -7.86
C THR A 18 19.20 -10.15 -6.85
N ALA A 19 19.71 -8.95 -7.09
CA ALA A 19 19.46 -7.80 -6.22
C ALA A 19 17.98 -7.40 -6.19
N VAL A 20 17.30 -7.44 -7.35
CA VAL A 20 15.85 -7.17 -7.44
C VAL A 20 15.03 -8.23 -6.71
N GLU A 21 15.36 -9.52 -6.85
CA GLU A 21 14.70 -10.59 -6.11
C GLU A 21 14.86 -10.44 -4.58
N LEU A 22 16.05 -10.01 -4.13
CA LEU A 22 16.27 -9.71 -2.71
C LEU A 22 15.43 -8.53 -2.23
N MET A 23 15.31 -7.48 -3.03
CA MET A 23 14.42 -6.35 -2.71
C MET A 23 12.96 -6.78 -2.63
N GLU A 24 12.52 -7.61 -3.57
CA GLU A 24 11.14 -8.10 -3.57
C GLU A 24 10.77 -8.87 -2.31
N ARG A 25 11.66 -9.67 -1.78
CA ARG A 25 11.43 -10.44 -0.55
C ARG A 25 11.27 -9.55 0.69
N GLU A 26 11.96 -8.42 0.73
CA GLU A 26 11.90 -7.48 1.87
C GLU A 26 10.71 -6.52 1.80
N LEU A 27 10.06 -6.35 0.62
CA LEU A 27 8.94 -5.44 0.46
C LEU A 27 7.62 -6.12 0.83
N VAL A 28 6.88 -5.53 1.77
CA VAL A 28 5.58 -6.00 2.24
C VAL A 28 4.47 -5.03 1.82
N VAL A 29 4.47 -3.81 2.34
CA VAL A 29 3.42 -2.81 2.13
C VAL A 29 3.37 -2.29 0.68
N PRO A 30 4.49 -1.96 0.01
CA PRO A 30 4.45 -1.50 -1.38
C PRO A 30 3.81 -2.49 -2.36
N LYS A 31 3.87 -3.80 -2.04
CA LYS A 31 3.23 -4.83 -2.87
C LYS A 31 1.71 -4.79 -2.86
N LEU A 32 1.12 -4.17 -1.84
CA LEU A 32 -0.32 -4.05 -1.68
C LEU A 32 -0.91 -2.89 -2.50
N PHE A 33 -0.08 -1.99 -2.98
CA PHE A 33 -0.47 -0.81 -3.74
C PHE A 33 -0.58 -1.09 -5.23
N ALA A 34 -1.40 -0.30 -5.92
CA ALA A 34 -1.44 -0.33 -7.38
C ALA A 34 -0.12 0.22 -7.95
N ARG A 35 0.59 -0.60 -8.74
CA ARG A 35 1.90 -0.23 -9.27
C ARG A 35 1.81 0.44 -10.62
N LYS A 36 2.68 1.43 -10.83
CA LYS A 36 2.90 2.10 -12.09
C LYS A 36 4.41 2.20 -12.35
N GLY A 37 4.81 1.89 -13.57
CA GLY A 37 6.20 1.87 -14.01
C GLY A 37 6.56 3.02 -14.93
N ILE A 38 7.79 3.01 -15.42
CA ILE A 38 8.33 4.04 -16.35
C ILE A 38 7.58 4.08 -17.70
N GLU A 39 6.98 2.97 -18.12
CA GLU A 39 6.21 2.90 -19.35
C GLU A 39 5.01 3.87 -19.34
N ASP A 40 4.41 4.07 -18.16
CA ASP A 40 3.29 5.00 -17.96
C ASP A 40 3.73 6.47 -18.08
N PHE A 41 5.06 6.74 -18.04
CA PHE A 41 5.64 8.09 -18.13
C PHE A 41 6.06 8.51 -19.53
N LYS A 42 6.03 7.62 -20.51
CA LYS A 42 6.39 7.96 -21.90
C LYS A 42 5.44 9.03 -22.45
N GLY A 43 5.99 10.21 -22.69
CA GLY A 43 5.25 11.39 -23.17
C GLY A 43 4.67 12.28 -22.07
N ALA A 44 4.92 12.00 -20.79
CA ALA A 44 4.53 12.89 -19.69
C ALA A 44 5.42 14.15 -19.67
N ARG A 45 4.80 15.32 -19.41
CA ARG A 45 5.52 16.55 -19.10
C ARG A 45 5.63 16.68 -17.58
N ASP A 46 6.70 17.31 -17.10
CA ASP A 46 6.89 17.71 -15.69
C ASP A 46 6.93 16.55 -14.68
N ASP A 47 7.58 15.43 -15.00
CA ASP A 47 7.77 14.27 -14.10
C ASP A 47 6.48 13.76 -13.44
N THR A 48 5.34 13.99 -14.09
CA THR A 48 4.01 13.69 -13.55
C THR A 48 3.28 12.72 -14.47
N VAL A 49 2.83 11.59 -13.90
CA VAL A 49 1.86 10.70 -14.57
C VAL A 49 0.46 11.04 -14.11
N ASN A 50 -0.42 11.26 -15.07
CA ASN A 50 -1.84 11.42 -14.80
C ASN A 50 -2.52 10.06 -14.82
N VAL A 51 -2.84 9.53 -13.64
CA VAL A 51 -3.68 8.34 -13.51
C VAL A 51 -5.14 8.77 -13.69
N ARG A 52 -5.81 8.15 -14.64
CA ARG A 52 -7.21 8.45 -14.95
C ARG A 52 -8.11 7.84 -13.88
N VAL A 53 -8.92 8.65 -13.24
CA VAL A 53 -9.99 8.21 -12.34
C VAL A 53 -11.30 8.40 -13.09
N PRO A 54 -12.05 7.32 -13.39
CA PRO A 54 -13.31 7.42 -14.11
C PRO A 54 -14.33 8.25 -13.33
N GLY A 55 -15.10 9.05 -14.03
CA GLY A 55 -16.20 9.82 -13.45
C GLY A 55 -17.35 8.91 -13.05
N ILE A 56 -18.17 9.37 -12.12
CA ILE A 56 -19.36 8.69 -11.63
C ILE A 56 -20.56 9.55 -11.97
N LEU A 57 -21.66 8.92 -12.42
CA LEU A 57 -22.92 9.59 -12.69
C LEU A 57 -24.02 9.02 -11.79
N PRO A 58 -24.89 9.86 -11.22
CA PRO A 58 -26.06 9.42 -10.47
C PRO A 58 -27.14 8.87 -11.42
N ALA A 59 -27.95 7.93 -10.92
CA ALA A 59 -29.14 7.46 -11.60
C ALA A 59 -30.38 8.17 -11.07
N ARG A 60 -31.35 8.46 -11.94
CA ARG A 60 -32.60 9.11 -11.58
C ARG A 60 -33.77 8.37 -12.18
N ASP A 61 -34.87 8.34 -11.45
CA ASP A 61 -36.11 7.78 -11.92
C ASP A 61 -36.90 8.83 -12.70
N TYR A 62 -37.48 8.38 -13.82
CA TYR A 62 -38.43 9.14 -14.62
C TYR A 62 -39.77 8.42 -14.56
N GLU A 63 -40.83 9.16 -14.16
CA GLU A 63 -42.14 8.56 -13.95
C GLU A 63 -42.64 7.82 -15.20
N TRP A 64 -43.15 6.61 -14.99
CA TRP A 64 -43.73 5.79 -16.02
C TRP A 64 -45.05 6.44 -16.49
N ARG A 65 -45.19 6.65 -17.80
CA ARG A 65 -46.36 7.27 -18.44
C ARG A 65 -46.66 8.72 -18.00
N ASN A 66 -45.64 9.48 -17.62
CA ASN A 66 -45.80 10.89 -17.33
C ASN A 66 -46.28 11.65 -18.59
N ASN A 67 -46.84 12.86 -18.38
CA ASN A 67 -47.30 13.72 -19.47
C ASN A 67 -46.15 14.36 -20.27
N ARG A 68 -44.92 14.02 -20.00
CA ARG A 68 -43.69 14.55 -20.60
C ARG A 68 -43.56 16.09 -20.50
N ALA A 69 -44.20 16.70 -19.53
CA ALA A 69 -44.14 18.12 -19.31
C ALA A 69 -42.81 18.55 -18.68
N GLN A 70 -42.12 17.63 -17.98
CA GLN A 70 -40.81 17.91 -17.40
C GLN A 70 -39.71 17.29 -18.25
N PRO A 71 -38.64 18.05 -18.61
CA PRO A 71 -37.49 17.53 -19.32
C PRO A 71 -36.63 16.62 -18.43
N LEU A 72 -35.90 15.69 -19.06
CA LEU A 72 -34.83 14.96 -18.39
C LEU A 72 -33.74 15.93 -17.95
N SER A 73 -33.23 15.78 -16.76
CA SER A 73 -32.04 16.49 -16.32
C SER A 73 -30.78 15.75 -16.80
N PHE A 74 -29.84 16.50 -17.38
CA PHE A 74 -28.55 15.96 -17.83
C PHE A 74 -27.47 16.31 -16.85
N ASP A 75 -26.69 15.31 -16.48
CA ASP A 75 -25.54 15.48 -15.59
C ASP A 75 -24.25 15.59 -16.43
N GLU A 76 -23.30 16.36 -15.94
CA GLU A 76 -22.02 16.54 -16.57
C GLU A 76 -21.06 15.40 -16.18
N TYR A 77 -20.57 14.64 -17.18
CA TYR A 77 -19.56 13.63 -16.93
C TYR A 77 -18.19 14.27 -16.78
N ARG A 78 -17.60 14.16 -15.59
CA ARG A 78 -16.27 14.71 -15.30
C ARG A 78 -15.30 13.59 -14.98
N GLU A 79 -14.35 13.37 -15.89
CA GLU A 79 -13.17 12.55 -15.60
C GLU A 79 -12.16 13.35 -14.78
N ARG A 80 -11.53 12.68 -13.84
CA ARG A 80 -10.47 13.28 -13.04
C ARG A 80 -9.12 12.67 -13.37
N LYS A 81 -8.09 13.49 -13.24
CA LYS A 81 -6.70 13.08 -13.44
C LYS A 81 -5.99 13.19 -12.10
N LEU A 82 -5.59 12.06 -11.54
CA LEU A 82 -4.72 12.02 -10.37
C LEU A 82 -3.28 12.21 -10.85
N ALA A 83 -2.68 13.36 -10.52
CA ALA A 83 -1.30 13.64 -10.83
C ALA A 83 -0.38 12.92 -9.84
N VAL A 84 0.30 11.88 -10.29
CA VAL A 84 1.25 11.13 -9.46
C VAL A 84 2.67 11.52 -9.86
N ARG A 85 3.49 11.89 -8.86
CA ARG A 85 4.86 12.36 -9.08
C ARG A 85 5.87 11.44 -8.42
N PHE A 86 7.06 11.37 -9.00
CA PHE A 86 8.19 10.78 -8.29
C PHE A 86 8.55 11.66 -7.10
N GLY A 87 8.57 11.06 -5.90
CA GLY A 87 8.84 11.77 -4.64
C GLY A 87 10.30 11.70 -4.21
N GLY A 88 11.10 10.80 -4.78
CA GLY A 88 12.48 10.65 -4.37
C GLY A 88 13.29 9.63 -5.18
N ASN A 89 14.58 9.61 -4.88
CA ASN A 89 15.54 8.63 -5.36
C ASN A 89 16.09 7.90 -4.12
N ALA A 90 15.71 6.64 -3.96
CA ALA A 90 16.28 5.78 -2.93
C ALA A 90 17.59 5.22 -3.44
N TYR A 91 18.67 5.40 -2.69
CA TYR A 91 19.97 4.88 -3.08
C TYR A 91 20.74 4.32 -1.89
N SER A 92 21.62 3.38 -2.19
CA SER A 92 22.67 2.90 -1.30
C SER A 92 23.97 2.89 -2.10
N ALA A 93 24.99 3.54 -1.58
CA ALA A 93 26.29 3.65 -2.24
C ALA A 93 27.40 3.23 -1.29
N THR A 94 28.39 2.52 -1.80
CA THR A 94 29.55 2.03 -1.04
C THR A 94 30.81 2.23 -1.88
N MET A 95 31.89 2.60 -1.22
CA MET A 95 33.22 2.73 -1.81
C MET A 95 34.16 1.70 -1.17
N LEU A 96 35.02 1.10 -1.96
CA LEU A 96 36.11 0.23 -1.52
C LEU A 96 37.42 0.72 -2.09
N THR A 97 38.47 0.78 -1.26
CA THR A 97 39.81 1.03 -1.73
C THR A 97 40.39 -0.23 -2.41
N ASP A 98 41.43 -0.04 -3.21
CA ASP A 98 42.07 -1.17 -3.91
C ASP A 98 42.63 -2.21 -2.91
N GLU A 99 43.14 -1.76 -1.76
CA GLU A 99 43.67 -2.62 -0.69
C GLU A 99 42.55 -3.47 -0.06
N GLN A 100 41.41 -2.87 0.26
CA GLN A 100 40.26 -3.59 0.81
C GLN A 100 39.73 -4.61 -0.17
N ARG A 101 39.67 -4.29 -1.45
CA ARG A 101 39.21 -5.20 -2.47
C ARG A 101 40.09 -6.44 -2.61
N GLU A 102 41.42 -6.28 -2.52
CA GLU A 102 42.35 -7.38 -2.72
C GLU A 102 42.58 -8.20 -1.44
N MET A 103 42.45 -7.60 -0.26
CA MET A 103 42.82 -8.23 1.01
C MET A 103 41.63 -8.67 1.87
N ASP A 104 40.55 -7.92 1.86
CA ASP A 104 39.45 -8.07 2.83
C ASP A 104 38.20 -8.72 2.27
N PHE A 105 37.95 -8.62 0.96
CA PHE A 105 36.71 -9.10 0.36
C PHE A 105 36.92 -10.25 -0.62
N LEU A 106 36.31 -11.40 -0.31
CA LEU A 106 36.31 -12.58 -1.19
C LEU A 106 35.39 -12.39 -2.40
N GLY A 107 34.41 -11.52 -2.33
CA GLY A 107 33.48 -11.26 -3.42
C GLY A 107 32.55 -10.07 -3.18
N TRP A 108 32.82 -8.96 -3.87
CA TRP A 108 32.00 -7.75 -3.87
C TRP A 108 30.49 -8.03 -4.00
N THR A 109 30.12 -8.93 -4.87
CA THR A 109 28.75 -9.28 -5.20
C THR A 109 28.03 -10.04 -4.10
N GLN A 110 28.75 -10.90 -3.37
CA GLN A 110 28.15 -11.75 -2.36
C GLN A 110 27.93 -10.98 -1.05
N ASP A 111 28.80 -10.01 -0.74
CA ASP A 111 28.78 -9.34 0.56
C ASP A 111 28.06 -8.00 0.51
N ILE A 112 28.31 -7.17 -0.49
CA ILE A 112 27.87 -5.79 -0.51
C ILE A 112 26.53 -5.62 -1.24
N LEU A 113 26.30 -6.24 -2.39
CA LEU A 113 25.10 -6.05 -3.17
C LEU A 113 23.81 -6.44 -2.43
N PRO A 114 23.76 -7.55 -1.65
CA PRO A 114 22.59 -7.88 -0.84
C PRO A 114 22.30 -6.82 0.24
N ALA A 115 23.35 -6.30 0.88
CA ALA A 115 23.19 -5.27 1.91
C ALA A 115 22.65 -3.96 1.33
N GLN A 116 23.17 -3.53 0.16
CA GLN A 116 22.67 -2.35 -0.55
C GLN A 116 21.22 -2.52 -1.02
N SER A 117 20.87 -3.68 -1.55
CA SER A 117 19.51 -3.99 -2.02
C SER A 117 18.50 -3.96 -0.87
N ARG A 118 18.83 -4.56 0.28
CA ARG A 118 18.03 -4.50 1.50
C ARG A 118 17.87 -3.07 2.03
N ALA A 119 18.93 -2.27 1.99
CA ALA A 119 18.85 -0.88 2.43
C ALA A 119 17.89 -0.05 1.56
N VAL A 120 17.92 -0.25 0.24
CA VAL A 120 16.99 0.42 -0.69
C VAL A 120 15.56 -0.10 -0.48
N ALA A 121 15.35 -1.41 -0.34
CA ALA A 121 14.05 -2.00 -0.07
C ALA A 121 13.42 -1.43 1.22
N ARG A 122 14.19 -1.40 2.29
CA ARG A 122 13.75 -0.81 3.57
C ARG A 122 13.36 0.66 3.44
N LYS A 123 14.08 1.43 2.60
CA LYS A 123 13.71 2.81 2.32
C LYS A 123 12.37 2.93 1.58
N LEU A 124 12.09 2.02 0.65
CA LEU A 124 10.81 1.97 -0.05
C LEU A 124 9.68 1.57 0.92
N GLU A 125 9.91 0.58 1.78
CA GLU A 125 8.95 0.16 2.81
C GLU A 125 8.56 1.33 3.72
N TYR A 126 9.53 2.05 4.28
CA TYR A 126 9.28 3.25 5.10
C TYR A 126 8.52 4.34 4.34
N GLY A 127 8.78 4.50 3.04
CA GLY A 127 8.03 5.44 2.20
C GLY A 127 6.55 5.06 2.07
N ALA A 128 6.25 3.79 1.89
CA ALA A 128 4.88 3.27 1.82
C ALA A 128 4.14 3.42 3.16
N ILE A 129 4.80 3.07 4.25
CA ILE A 129 4.24 3.22 5.61
C ILE A 129 3.95 4.68 5.92
N LYS A 130 4.89 5.58 5.58
CA LYS A 130 4.65 7.01 5.74
C LYS A 130 3.45 7.49 4.92
N ALA A 131 3.27 7.00 3.69
CA ALA A 131 2.10 7.31 2.88
C ALA A 131 0.80 6.81 3.52
N LEU A 132 0.79 5.62 4.14
CA LEU A 132 -0.33 5.13 4.92
C LEU A 132 -0.63 6.02 6.13
N GLN A 133 0.37 6.33 6.92
CA GLN A 133 0.20 7.13 8.16
C GLN A 133 -0.28 8.56 7.90
N THR A 134 0.24 9.19 6.84
CA THR A 134 -0.10 10.58 6.47
C THR A 134 -1.31 10.69 5.55
N GLY A 135 -1.87 9.57 5.10
CA GLY A 135 -3.03 9.53 4.23
C GLY A 135 -4.24 10.21 4.85
N LYS A 136 -5.11 10.77 3.99
CA LYS A 136 -6.39 11.34 4.40
C LYS A 136 -7.41 10.23 4.48
N TYR A 137 -7.93 9.93 5.67
CA TYR A 137 -8.93 8.91 5.89
C TYR A 137 -10.30 9.53 6.15
N SER A 138 -11.30 9.13 5.37
CA SER A 138 -12.69 9.56 5.59
C SER A 138 -13.30 8.87 6.80
N VAL A 139 -12.85 7.64 7.07
CA VAL A 139 -13.32 6.81 8.19
C VAL A 139 -12.13 6.39 9.05
N THR A 140 -12.24 6.62 10.35
CA THR A 140 -11.29 6.11 11.35
C THR A 140 -12.09 5.38 12.43
N ILE A 141 -11.69 4.17 12.78
CA ILE A 141 -12.38 3.30 13.72
C ILE A 141 -11.48 3.04 14.93
N GLY A 142 -11.97 3.30 16.12
CA GLY A 142 -11.33 2.95 17.38
C GLY A 142 -11.76 1.54 17.82
N ALA A 143 -10.84 0.68 18.19
CA ALA A 143 -11.12 -0.69 18.65
C ALA A 143 -11.18 -0.83 20.18
N GLY A 144 -10.98 0.25 20.96
CA GLY A 144 -10.85 0.20 22.40
C GLY A 144 -9.54 -0.44 22.88
N THR A 145 -9.13 -0.18 24.12
CA THR A 145 -7.82 -0.64 24.64
C THR A 145 -7.94 -1.76 25.60
N GLY A 146 -8.72 -2.47 25.84
CA GLY A 146 -8.71 -3.55 26.84
C GLY A 146 -7.97 -4.81 26.45
N GLY A 147 -7.32 -4.84 25.28
CA GLY A 147 -6.74 -6.07 24.74
C GLY A 147 -7.83 -7.11 24.42
N ASP A 148 -9.08 -6.68 24.29
CA ASP A 148 -10.20 -7.55 24.03
C ASP A 148 -10.28 -7.86 22.53
N ALA A 149 -9.94 -9.10 22.21
CA ALA A 149 -10.00 -9.64 20.87
C ALA A 149 -11.37 -9.49 20.20
N GLN A 150 -12.47 -9.47 20.97
CA GLN A 150 -13.82 -9.29 20.42
C GLN A 150 -14.01 -7.86 19.91
N ASN A 151 -13.50 -6.85 20.61
CA ASN A 151 -13.56 -5.45 20.17
C ASN A 151 -12.75 -5.25 18.89
N VAL A 152 -11.58 -5.86 18.80
CA VAL A 152 -10.75 -5.84 17.58
C VAL A 152 -11.46 -6.48 16.39
N LEU A 153 -12.08 -7.64 16.59
CA LEU A 153 -12.88 -8.31 15.56
C LEU A 153 -14.08 -7.47 15.12
N ASN A 154 -14.76 -6.81 16.06
CA ASN A 154 -15.89 -5.92 15.77
C ASN A 154 -15.42 -4.70 14.96
N ALA A 155 -14.28 -4.10 15.28
CA ALA A 155 -13.69 -3.00 14.52
C ALA A 155 -13.36 -3.41 13.07
N ILE A 156 -12.85 -4.62 12.85
CA ILE A 156 -12.60 -5.16 11.51
C ILE A 156 -13.92 -5.34 10.73
N ILE A 157 -14.97 -5.86 11.39
CA ILE A 157 -16.30 -6.00 10.77
C ILE A 157 -16.86 -4.63 10.39
N GLU A 158 -16.70 -3.64 11.26
CA GLU A 158 -17.13 -2.27 11.00
C GLU A 158 -16.36 -1.61 9.85
N ALA A 159 -15.04 -1.82 9.76
CA ALA A 159 -14.24 -1.38 8.63
C ALA A 159 -14.75 -1.98 7.30
N ARG A 160 -15.09 -3.28 7.32
CA ARG A 160 -15.71 -3.93 6.16
C ARG A 160 -17.06 -3.32 5.79
N HIS A 161 -17.88 -3.02 6.79
CA HIS A 161 -19.18 -2.36 6.59
C HIS A 161 -18.98 -0.97 5.97
N ALA A 162 -18.07 -0.16 6.51
CA ALA A 162 -17.76 1.16 5.98
C ALA A 162 -17.30 1.12 4.52
N LEU A 163 -16.34 0.24 4.17
CA LEU A 163 -15.89 0.03 2.79
C LEU A 163 -17.04 -0.38 1.86
N ASN A 164 -17.96 -1.26 2.32
CA ASN A 164 -19.11 -1.66 1.52
C ASN A 164 -20.08 -0.49 1.28
N ARG A 165 -20.35 0.32 2.31
CA ARG A 165 -21.23 1.49 2.21
C ARG A 165 -20.64 2.59 1.32
N MET A 166 -19.33 2.77 1.35
CA MET A 166 -18.62 3.69 0.47
C MET A 166 -18.48 3.21 -0.98
N GLY A 167 -18.94 1.99 -1.29
CA GLY A 167 -18.87 1.44 -2.64
C GLY A 167 -17.48 0.92 -3.04
N ALA A 168 -16.57 0.72 -2.08
CA ALA A 168 -15.24 0.20 -2.36
C ALA A 168 -15.25 -1.24 -2.91
N SER A 169 -14.31 -1.56 -3.80
CA SER A 169 -14.16 -2.90 -4.38
C SER A 169 -14.14 -3.99 -3.29
N LYS A 170 -14.81 -5.10 -3.58
CA LYS A 170 -14.80 -6.28 -2.70
C LYS A 170 -13.63 -7.22 -2.99
N VAL A 171 -12.92 -6.97 -4.08
CA VAL A 171 -11.80 -7.81 -4.54
C VAL A 171 -10.50 -7.27 -3.96
N LYS A 172 -9.59 -8.18 -3.55
CA LYS A 172 -8.27 -7.87 -3.02
C LYS A 172 -8.31 -6.86 -1.86
N ARG A 173 -9.12 -7.15 -0.85
CA ARG A 173 -9.10 -6.39 0.40
C ARG A 173 -8.04 -6.93 1.33
N THR A 174 -7.16 -6.06 1.77
CA THR A 174 -6.05 -6.38 2.68
C THR A 174 -6.18 -5.58 3.95
N LEU A 175 -5.86 -6.21 5.07
CA LEU A 175 -5.75 -5.59 6.38
C LEU A 175 -4.29 -5.60 6.80
N VAL A 176 -3.65 -4.44 6.80
CA VAL A 176 -2.28 -4.29 7.29
C VAL A 176 -2.36 -3.93 8.76
N ILE A 177 -1.69 -4.69 9.61
CA ILE A 177 -1.77 -4.57 11.07
C ILE A 177 -0.39 -4.38 11.71
N GLY A 178 -0.37 -3.59 12.78
CA GLY A 178 0.78 -3.47 13.67
C GLY A 178 0.87 -4.63 14.67
N SER A 179 1.96 -4.69 15.43
CA SER A 179 2.29 -5.79 16.34
C SER A 179 1.28 -6.01 17.47
N ASP A 180 0.68 -4.93 18.00
CA ASP A 180 -0.32 -5.04 19.07
C ASP A 180 -1.62 -5.68 18.56
N TRP A 181 -2.04 -5.30 17.35
CA TRP A 181 -3.18 -5.92 16.66
C TRP A 181 -2.95 -7.40 16.41
N ASP A 182 -1.75 -7.77 15.96
CA ASP A 182 -1.38 -9.16 15.72
C ASP A 182 -1.46 -9.98 17.01
N THR A 183 -0.85 -9.50 18.09
CA THR A 183 -0.88 -10.15 19.39
C THR A 183 -2.30 -10.38 19.91
N ILE A 184 -3.18 -9.39 19.80
CA ILE A 184 -4.57 -9.49 20.23
C ILE A 184 -5.35 -10.49 19.37
N LEU A 185 -5.16 -10.45 18.05
CA LEU A 185 -5.85 -11.35 17.13
C LEU A 185 -5.42 -12.81 17.33
N GLN A 186 -4.15 -13.08 17.54
CA GLN A 186 -3.66 -14.42 17.85
C GLN A 186 -4.19 -14.94 19.19
N GLY A 187 -4.39 -14.07 20.17
CA GLY A 187 -5.04 -14.39 21.45
C GLY A 187 -6.55 -14.64 21.38
N SER A 188 -7.19 -14.41 20.22
CA SER A 188 -8.63 -14.51 20.07
C SER A 188 -9.14 -15.94 20.14
N LYS A 189 -9.94 -16.25 21.17
CA LYS A 189 -10.62 -17.56 21.31
C LYS A 189 -11.52 -17.88 20.13
N ALA A 190 -12.13 -16.88 19.49
CA ALA A 190 -13.00 -17.07 18.34
C ALA A 190 -12.25 -17.55 17.10
N LEU A 191 -11.03 -17.04 16.87
CA LEU A 191 -10.16 -17.49 15.78
C LEU A 191 -9.56 -18.87 16.11
N GLN A 192 -9.16 -19.10 17.35
CA GLN A 192 -8.69 -20.41 17.82
C GLN A 192 -9.75 -21.49 17.66
N ALA A 193 -10.99 -21.22 18.06
CA ALA A 193 -12.10 -22.17 17.91
C ALA A 193 -12.46 -22.47 16.45
N ALA A 194 -12.29 -21.49 15.54
CA ALA A 194 -12.51 -21.70 14.12
C ALA A 194 -11.42 -22.56 13.46
N ALA A 195 -10.22 -22.59 14.01
CA ALA A 195 -9.11 -23.42 13.53
C ALA A 195 -9.23 -24.88 13.99
N VAL A 196 -9.93 -25.15 15.11
CA VAL A 196 -10.15 -26.51 15.61
C VAL A 196 -11.12 -27.26 14.69
N GLY A 197 -10.64 -28.24 13.97
CA GLY A 197 -11.42 -29.07 13.05
C GLY A 197 -11.03 -28.97 11.57
N ASP A 198 -10.16 -28.06 11.21
CA ASP A 198 -9.54 -27.97 9.89
C ASP A 198 -8.01 -28.10 10.03
N SER A 199 -7.45 -29.19 9.52
CA SER A 199 -6.00 -29.47 9.63
C SER A 199 -5.13 -28.39 8.99
N VAL A 200 -5.63 -27.70 7.96
CA VAL A 200 -4.93 -26.58 7.29
C VAL A 200 -4.98 -25.32 8.16
N ALA A 201 -6.13 -25.05 8.77
CA ALA A 201 -6.29 -23.93 9.68
C ALA A 201 -5.51 -24.13 10.99
N GLU A 202 -5.40 -25.37 11.48
CA GLU A 202 -4.62 -25.73 12.67
C GLU A 202 -3.12 -25.53 12.42
N SER A 203 -2.59 -25.93 11.26
CA SER A 203 -1.19 -25.72 10.91
C SER A 203 -0.87 -24.23 10.70
N ALA A 204 -1.73 -23.49 10.01
CA ALA A 204 -1.57 -22.05 9.82
C ALA A 204 -1.61 -21.28 11.15
N PHE A 205 -2.43 -21.73 12.08
CA PHE A 205 -2.50 -21.14 13.42
C PHE A 205 -1.26 -21.49 14.27
N ALA A 206 -0.73 -22.71 14.15
CA ALA A 206 0.51 -23.12 14.81
C ALA A 206 1.72 -22.32 14.31
N ASP A 207 1.71 -21.93 13.01
CA ASP A 207 2.73 -21.09 12.40
C ASP A 207 2.49 -19.58 12.63
N ALA A 208 1.50 -19.20 13.42
CA ALA A 208 1.07 -17.82 13.68
C ALA A 208 0.67 -17.03 12.42
N LEU A 209 0.22 -17.71 11.37
CA LEU A 209 -0.24 -17.09 10.12
C LEU A 209 -1.74 -16.79 10.20
N LEU A 210 -2.12 -15.53 10.28
CA LEU A 210 -3.53 -15.13 10.40
C LEU A 210 -4.36 -15.34 9.11
N GLY A 211 -3.74 -15.47 7.95
CA GLY A 211 -4.41 -15.72 6.69
C GLY A 211 -5.55 -14.74 6.38
N LYS A 212 -6.80 -15.20 6.39
CA LYS A 212 -8.00 -14.39 6.13
C LYS A 212 -8.83 -14.17 7.38
N VAL A 213 -9.04 -12.89 7.76
CA VAL A 213 -9.90 -12.52 8.89
C VAL A 213 -11.05 -11.65 8.39
N LYS A 214 -12.30 -12.09 8.61
CA LYS A 214 -13.53 -11.35 8.26
C LYS A 214 -13.58 -10.83 6.82
N GLY A 215 -12.89 -11.50 5.88
CA GLY A 215 -12.89 -11.19 4.46
C GLY A 215 -11.76 -10.24 4.01
N PHE A 216 -10.79 -10.02 4.87
CA PHE A 216 -9.52 -9.36 4.56
C PHE A 216 -8.38 -10.37 4.56
N ASP A 217 -7.46 -10.23 3.63
CA ASP A 217 -6.15 -10.88 3.68
C ASP A 217 -5.29 -10.10 4.68
N VAL A 218 -4.83 -10.75 5.76
CA VAL A 218 -4.10 -10.08 6.83
C VAL A 218 -2.61 -10.08 6.52
N VAL A 219 -1.99 -8.92 6.67
CA VAL A 219 -0.56 -8.71 6.49
C VAL A 219 -0.03 -7.99 7.73
N VAL A 220 0.91 -8.60 8.42
CA VAL A 220 1.58 -8.01 9.58
C VAL A 220 2.77 -7.18 9.10
N SER A 221 2.92 -5.97 9.62
CA SER A 221 4.08 -5.12 9.37
C SER A 221 4.59 -4.56 10.70
N GLU A 222 5.83 -4.88 11.04
CA GLU A 222 6.48 -4.41 12.27
C GLU A 222 6.87 -2.93 12.20
N ASP A 223 6.95 -2.38 10.99
CA ASP A 223 7.35 -0.99 10.75
C ASP A 223 6.18 0.00 10.88
N ILE A 224 4.94 -0.48 10.98
CA ILE A 224 3.75 0.33 11.27
C ILE A 224 3.67 0.56 12.78
N ALA A 225 3.06 1.69 13.20
CA ALA A 225 2.79 1.93 14.61
C ALA A 225 2.03 0.73 15.21
N PRO A 226 2.46 0.20 16.37
CA PRO A 226 1.92 -1.04 16.92
C PRO A 226 0.40 -1.01 17.13
N ASP A 227 -0.13 0.15 17.47
CA ASP A 227 -1.55 0.43 17.77
C ASP A 227 -2.40 0.74 16.52
N GLU A 228 -1.80 0.79 15.34
CA GLU A 228 -2.49 1.14 14.10
C GLU A 228 -2.72 -0.08 13.18
N ALA A 229 -3.83 -0.04 12.45
CA ALA A 229 -4.14 -0.97 11.38
C ALA A 229 -4.83 -0.25 10.22
N TYR A 230 -4.69 -0.79 9.01
CA TYR A 230 -5.22 -0.18 7.80
C TYR A 230 -5.95 -1.21 6.95
N ALA A 231 -7.26 -1.03 6.76
CA ALA A 231 -8.04 -1.83 5.83
C ALA A 231 -7.99 -1.17 4.45
N LEU A 232 -7.44 -1.84 3.45
CA LEU A 232 -7.13 -1.32 2.13
C LEU A 232 -7.80 -2.13 1.03
N THR A 233 -8.15 -1.46 -0.08
CA THR A 233 -8.35 -2.13 -1.36
C THR A 233 -7.06 -2.03 -2.18
N GLY A 234 -6.81 -2.96 -3.10
CA GLY A 234 -5.55 -3.02 -3.86
C GLY A 234 -5.27 -1.80 -4.76
N ASP A 235 -6.24 -0.89 -4.89
CA ASP A 235 -6.17 0.35 -5.68
C ASP A 235 -6.29 1.62 -4.82
N SER A 236 -6.17 1.50 -3.50
CA SER A 236 -6.26 2.64 -2.55
C SER A 236 -5.09 3.60 -2.63
N PHE A 237 -3.91 3.07 -2.93
CA PHE A 237 -2.69 3.84 -3.12
C PHE A 237 -2.01 3.44 -4.43
N VAL A 238 -1.30 4.38 -5.03
CA VAL A 238 -0.46 4.14 -6.21
C VAL A 238 1.00 4.21 -5.78
N PHE A 239 1.75 3.19 -6.14
CA PHE A 239 3.20 3.12 -5.97
C PHE A 239 3.87 3.30 -7.33
N LEU A 240 4.64 4.37 -7.47
CA LEU A 240 5.51 4.60 -8.61
C LEU A 240 6.87 4.01 -8.32
N ASN A 241 7.39 3.24 -9.27
CA ASN A 241 8.74 2.74 -9.20
C ASN A 241 9.36 2.71 -10.59
N ALA A 242 10.57 3.25 -10.72
CA ALA A 242 11.30 3.27 -11.98
C ALA A 242 12.81 3.21 -11.75
N ALA A 243 13.51 2.52 -12.61
CA ALA A 243 14.97 2.51 -12.64
C ALA A 243 15.48 3.60 -13.60
N PRO A 244 16.43 4.44 -13.18
CA PRO A 244 17.11 5.35 -14.08
C PRO A 244 17.87 4.59 -15.20
N GLY A 245 18.08 5.22 -16.35
CA GLY A 245 18.90 4.69 -17.41
C GLY A 245 20.38 4.54 -16.99
N ILE A 246 21.12 3.65 -17.65
CA ILE A 246 22.55 3.46 -17.42
C ILE A 246 23.31 4.56 -18.17
N PRO A 247 24.18 5.34 -17.48
CA PRO A 247 25.03 6.32 -18.15
C PRO A 247 26.06 5.63 -19.04
N GLU A 248 26.40 6.23 -20.17
CA GLU A 248 27.43 5.70 -21.10
C GLU A 248 28.84 5.65 -20.47
N SER A 249 29.09 6.50 -19.46
CA SER A 249 30.35 6.56 -18.72
C SER A 249 30.50 5.48 -17.65
N ALA A 250 29.48 4.68 -17.37
CA ALA A 250 29.56 3.64 -16.36
C ALA A 250 30.41 2.46 -16.82
N VAL A 251 31.38 2.02 -16.01
CA VAL A 251 32.24 0.85 -16.31
C VAL A 251 31.43 -0.43 -16.36
N ALA A 252 30.48 -0.59 -15.44
CA ALA A 252 29.52 -1.67 -15.43
C ALA A 252 28.20 -1.20 -14.83
N GLY A 253 27.09 -1.62 -15.39
CA GLY A 253 25.78 -1.27 -14.89
C GLY A 253 24.70 -2.16 -15.45
N ALA A 254 23.62 -2.32 -14.70
CA ALA A 254 22.41 -2.97 -15.15
C ALA A 254 21.19 -2.31 -14.56
N SER A 255 20.16 -2.15 -15.38
CA SER A 255 18.83 -1.71 -14.96
C SER A 255 17.88 -2.88 -15.15
N MET A 256 17.22 -3.29 -14.09
CA MET A 256 16.35 -4.48 -14.09
C MET A 256 14.96 -4.11 -13.60
N LEU A 257 13.98 -4.78 -14.19
CA LEU A 257 12.59 -4.77 -13.74
C LEU A 257 12.26 -6.19 -13.28
N SER A 258 11.70 -6.35 -12.10
CA SER A 258 11.24 -7.64 -11.62
C SER A 258 9.91 -8.05 -12.27
N GLN A 259 9.52 -9.31 -12.10
CA GLN A 259 8.20 -9.80 -12.53
C GLN A 259 7.06 -9.06 -11.84
N ASP A 260 7.28 -8.64 -10.61
CA ASP A 260 6.31 -7.85 -9.83
C ASP A 260 6.35 -6.34 -10.11
N GLY A 261 7.14 -5.90 -11.09
CA GLY A 261 7.20 -4.50 -11.51
C GLY A 261 8.08 -3.60 -10.63
N ILE A 262 8.95 -4.17 -9.80
CA ILE A 262 9.95 -3.41 -9.04
C ILE A 262 11.16 -3.19 -9.92
N ALA A 263 11.53 -1.93 -10.10
CA ALA A 263 12.66 -1.52 -10.93
C ALA A 263 13.79 -1.00 -10.06
N MET A 264 15.02 -1.38 -10.38
CA MET A 264 16.23 -0.84 -9.77
C MET A 264 17.36 -0.74 -10.78
N ARG A 265 18.32 0.12 -10.51
CA ARG A 265 19.56 0.20 -11.24
C ARG A 265 20.72 -0.07 -10.29
N TRP A 266 21.66 -0.91 -10.72
CA TRP A 266 22.95 -1.07 -10.11
C TRP A 266 24.02 -0.49 -11.02
N LEU A 267 24.94 0.29 -10.48
CA LEU A 267 26.10 0.84 -11.16
C LEU A 267 27.36 0.49 -10.40
N ARG A 268 28.41 0.18 -11.12
CA ARG A 268 29.76 0.01 -10.63
C ARG A 268 30.68 0.89 -11.44
N ASP A 269 31.49 1.68 -10.77
CA ASP A 269 32.38 2.66 -11.35
C ASP A 269 33.67 2.72 -10.55
N TYR A 270 34.77 3.11 -11.20
CA TYR A 270 36.07 3.27 -10.57
C TYR A 270 36.48 4.75 -10.63
N ASP A 271 36.83 5.32 -9.50
CA ASP A 271 37.33 6.68 -9.41
C ASP A 271 38.85 6.68 -9.35
N PRO A 272 39.54 7.00 -10.47
CA PRO A 272 41.00 6.97 -10.52
C PRO A 272 41.65 8.05 -9.70
N GLN A 273 40.92 9.12 -9.37
CA GLN A 273 41.45 10.22 -8.58
C GLN A 273 41.66 9.85 -7.12
N TYR A 274 40.80 8.98 -6.61
CA TYR A 274 40.82 8.52 -5.21
C TYR A 274 41.24 7.05 -5.07
N GLN A 275 41.46 6.36 -6.19
CA GLN A 275 41.78 4.92 -6.24
C GLN A 275 40.77 4.08 -5.47
N VAL A 276 39.49 4.33 -5.72
CA VAL A 276 38.38 3.65 -5.08
C VAL A 276 37.40 3.11 -6.10
N GLU A 277 36.88 1.93 -5.83
CA GLU A 277 35.77 1.38 -6.56
C GLU A 277 34.45 1.75 -5.88
N ARG A 278 33.46 2.20 -6.68
CA ARG A 278 32.15 2.64 -6.19
C ARG A 278 31.06 1.70 -6.69
N SER A 279 30.18 1.29 -5.81
CA SER A 279 28.94 0.61 -6.15
C SER A 279 27.75 1.42 -5.69
N THR A 280 26.77 1.55 -6.55
CA THR A 280 25.53 2.27 -6.24
C THR A 280 24.32 1.48 -6.71
N VAL A 281 23.41 1.21 -5.80
CA VAL A 281 22.08 0.69 -6.09
C VAL A 281 21.10 1.83 -5.89
N ASN A 282 20.27 2.11 -6.90
CA ASN A 282 19.26 3.15 -6.76
C ASN A 282 17.98 2.88 -7.54
N THR A 283 16.89 3.53 -7.09
CA THR A 283 15.58 3.49 -7.72
C THR A 283 14.82 4.78 -7.47
N TRP A 284 14.03 5.20 -8.45
CA TRP A 284 13.06 6.30 -8.27
C TRP A 284 11.75 5.75 -7.73
N TYR A 285 11.16 6.49 -6.81
CA TYR A 285 9.90 6.07 -6.19
C TYR A 285 8.97 7.25 -5.90
N GLY A 286 7.69 6.94 -5.79
CA GLY A 286 6.66 7.89 -5.38
C GLY A 286 5.45 7.15 -4.86
N TYR A 287 4.71 7.77 -3.94
CA TYR A 287 3.47 7.24 -3.36
C TYR A 287 2.38 8.29 -3.46
N GLN A 288 1.21 7.87 -3.89
CA GLN A 288 0.06 8.76 -3.97
C GLN A 288 -1.20 8.02 -3.53
N GLN A 289 -1.98 8.65 -2.66
CA GLN A 289 -3.30 8.19 -2.28
C GLN A 289 -4.31 8.49 -3.38
N VAL A 290 -5.23 7.56 -3.64
CA VAL A 290 -6.34 7.75 -4.56
C VAL A 290 -7.54 8.27 -3.79
N LEU A 291 -8.09 9.39 -4.26
CA LEU A 291 -9.31 9.98 -3.72
C LEU A 291 -10.39 9.95 -4.82
N ASP A 292 -11.62 9.66 -4.45
CA ASP A 292 -12.74 9.53 -5.37
C ASP A 292 -13.91 10.42 -4.92
N PRO A 293 -14.75 10.87 -5.86
CA PRO A 293 -16.07 11.40 -5.54
C PRO A 293 -16.97 10.27 -5.05
N VAL A 294 -17.97 10.58 -4.28
CA VAL A 294 -18.90 9.62 -3.68
C VAL A 294 -20.31 9.92 -4.14
N ILE A 295 -21.08 8.90 -4.52
CA ILE A 295 -22.54 9.01 -4.70
C ILE A 295 -23.18 8.77 -3.34
N TYR A 296 -24.02 9.69 -2.91
CA TYR A 296 -24.82 9.57 -1.71
C TYR A 296 -26.26 10.00 -1.95
N VAL A 297 -27.17 9.55 -1.10
CA VAL A 297 -28.58 9.95 -1.16
C VAL A 297 -28.76 11.19 -0.29
N ASP A 298 -29.30 12.25 -0.85
CA ASP A 298 -29.59 13.49 -0.15
C ASP A 298 -30.84 13.39 0.74
N ASP A 299 -31.18 14.48 1.44
CA ASP A 299 -32.37 14.53 2.31
C ASP A 299 -33.70 14.46 1.53
N GLN A 300 -33.66 14.61 0.19
CA GLN A 300 -34.80 14.50 -0.71
C GLN A 300 -34.92 13.12 -1.34
N GLY A 301 -34.02 12.18 -1.00
CA GLY A 301 -33.99 10.84 -1.55
C GLY A 301 -33.38 10.76 -2.96
N GLN A 302 -32.70 11.82 -3.42
CA GLN A 302 -32.05 11.84 -4.73
C GLN A 302 -30.59 11.43 -4.62
N GLU A 303 -30.09 10.67 -5.62
CA GLU A 303 -28.67 10.39 -5.74
C GLU A 303 -27.91 11.63 -6.21
N VAL A 304 -26.91 12.03 -5.43
CA VAL A 304 -26.04 13.19 -5.68
C VAL A 304 -24.58 12.77 -5.62
N VAL A 305 -23.77 13.34 -6.52
CA VAL A 305 -22.30 13.18 -6.49
C VAL A 305 -21.69 14.25 -5.60
N SER A 306 -20.76 13.88 -4.73
CA SER A 306 -20.06 14.82 -3.86
C SER A 306 -19.18 15.79 -4.66
N ASP A 307 -19.14 17.06 -4.23
CA ASP A 307 -18.25 18.06 -4.83
C ASP A 307 -16.79 17.83 -4.42
N GLU A 308 -16.56 17.32 -3.20
CA GLU A 308 -15.24 16.99 -2.68
C GLU A 308 -14.86 15.52 -2.96
N GLU A 309 -13.55 15.26 -2.93
CA GLU A 309 -12.98 13.93 -3.05
C GLU A 309 -12.74 13.33 -1.67
N TYR A 310 -13.09 12.05 -1.54
CA TYR A 310 -12.97 11.30 -0.29
C TYR A 310 -12.13 10.04 -0.50
N ASN A 311 -11.45 9.61 0.55
CA ASN A 311 -10.85 8.30 0.57
C ASN A 311 -11.92 7.25 0.90
N ILE A 312 -12.42 6.60 -0.13
CA ILE A 312 -13.40 5.51 -0.02
C ILE A 312 -12.77 4.13 -0.09
N ARG A 313 -11.47 4.05 -0.45
CA ARG A 313 -10.76 2.80 -0.73
C ARG A 313 -9.97 2.29 0.46
N SER A 314 -9.89 3.06 1.54
CA SER A 314 -9.19 2.64 2.75
C SER A 314 -9.82 3.20 4.02
N VAL A 315 -9.63 2.45 5.12
CA VAL A 315 -10.12 2.80 6.46
C VAL A 315 -8.95 2.65 7.43
N LYS A 316 -8.78 3.64 8.30
CA LYS A 316 -7.80 3.58 9.40
C LYS A 316 -8.46 3.01 10.64
N LEU A 317 -7.79 2.06 11.29
CA LEU A 317 -8.19 1.52 12.59
C LEU A 317 -7.09 1.83 13.61
N LYS A 318 -7.48 2.06 14.85
CA LYS A 318 -6.55 2.35 15.92
C LYS A 318 -7.03 1.72 17.23
N LEU A 319 -6.08 1.19 18.00
CA LEU A 319 -6.32 0.81 19.39
C LEU A 319 -6.35 2.09 20.22
N ASP A 320 -7.52 2.45 20.73
CA ASP A 320 -7.70 3.69 21.49
C ASP A 320 -8.02 3.38 22.96
N LYS A 321 -7.48 4.21 23.90
CA LYS A 321 -7.70 4.04 25.34
C LYS A 321 -9.13 4.34 25.78
N VAL A 322 -9.93 4.98 24.93
CA VAL A 322 -11.32 5.33 25.19
C VAL A 322 -12.22 4.43 24.36
N ALA A 323 -13.22 3.84 24.99
CA ALA A 323 -14.22 3.02 24.34
C ALA A 323 -14.70 3.66 23.03
N THR A 324 -14.47 2.96 21.95
CA THR A 324 -15.11 3.03 20.64
C THR A 324 -15.77 4.35 20.25
N THR A 325 -15.00 5.24 19.70
CA THR A 325 -15.57 6.30 18.88
C THR A 325 -15.22 6.04 17.42
N THR A 326 -16.14 5.37 16.74
CA THR A 326 -16.08 5.36 15.27
C THR A 326 -16.30 6.78 14.80
N LYS A 327 -15.28 7.37 14.19
CA LYS A 327 -15.37 8.67 13.56
C LYS A 327 -15.54 8.47 12.07
N TYR A 328 -16.78 8.58 11.61
CA TYR A 328 -17.06 8.64 10.18
C TYR A 328 -16.99 10.10 9.74
N PHE A 329 -16.27 10.37 8.70
CA PHE A 329 -16.12 11.69 8.06
C PHE A 329 -15.95 12.84 9.07
N PRO A 330 -14.79 13.45 9.19
CA PRO A 330 -14.56 14.55 10.11
C PRO A 330 -15.57 15.69 9.91
N GLU A 331 -15.97 16.34 10.97
CA GLU A 331 -17.01 17.36 11.00
C GLU A 331 -16.80 18.49 9.96
N GLY A 332 -17.83 18.78 9.20
CA GLY A 332 -17.94 19.82 8.18
C GLY A 332 -19.25 19.65 7.41
N SER A 333 -19.85 20.73 6.90
CA SER A 333 -21.22 20.70 6.38
C SER A 333 -21.49 19.66 5.28
N ASP A 334 -20.55 19.47 4.34
CA ASP A 334 -20.73 18.52 3.25
C ASP A 334 -20.35 17.10 3.65
N LYS A 335 -19.33 16.94 4.48
CA LYS A 335 -18.91 15.65 5.02
C LYS A 335 -20.00 14.99 5.85
N ALA A 336 -20.73 15.75 6.63
CA ALA A 336 -21.87 15.25 7.42
C ALA A 336 -23.02 14.78 6.51
N LYS A 337 -23.31 15.48 5.43
CA LYS A 337 -24.34 15.07 4.43
C LYS A 337 -23.95 13.77 3.75
N VAL A 338 -22.70 13.66 3.28
CA VAL A 338 -22.17 12.45 2.67
C VAL A 338 -22.24 11.27 3.66
N ALA A 339 -21.79 11.45 4.90
CA ALA A 339 -21.86 10.42 5.93
C ALA A 339 -23.30 9.95 6.20
N LYS A 340 -24.25 10.89 6.27
CA LYS A 340 -25.68 10.61 6.45
C LYS A 340 -26.24 9.84 5.25
N GLY A 341 -26.00 10.30 4.03
CA GLY A 341 -26.48 9.66 2.81
C GLY A 341 -25.90 8.25 2.59
N LEU A 342 -24.67 8.00 3.04
CA LEU A 342 -24.06 6.66 3.05
C LEU A 342 -24.54 5.79 4.23
N GLY A 343 -25.26 6.33 5.19
CA GLY A 343 -25.68 5.61 6.41
C GLY A 343 -24.51 5.30 7.34
N LEU A 344 -23.47 6.12 7.35
CA LEU A 344 -22.26 5.98 8.16
C LEU A 344 -22.26 6.91 9.38
N THR A 345 -23.41 7.25 9.93
CA THR A 345 -23.55 8.15 11.09
C THR A 345 -23.63 7.42 12.43
N LYS A 346 -23.85 6.10 12.39
CA LYS A 346 -24.04 5.28 13.59
C LYS A 346 -23.32 3.94 13.43
N THR A 347 -22.84 3.38 14.54
CA THR A 347 -22.34 2.02 14.60
C THR A 347 -23.41 1.03 14.08
N PRO A 348 -23.06 0.09 13.19
CA PRO A 348 -23.99 -0.87 12.66
C PRO A 348 -24.70 -1.67 13.76
N PRO A 349 -25.99 -2.00 13.62
CA PRO A 349 -26.69 -2.81 14.60
C PRO A 349 -26.06 -4.22 14.69
N GLY A 350 -25.96 -4.73 15.91
CA GLY A 350 -25.35 -6.04 16.19
C GLY A 350 -23.85 -6.00 16.49
N ILE A 351 -23.22 -4.84 16.40
CA ILE A 351 -21.85 -4.63 16.88
C ILE A 351 -21.94 -4.02 18.28
N THR A 352 -21.49 -4.76 19.27
CA THR A 352 -21.42 -4.30 20.66
C THR A 352 -19.96 -4.29 21.08
N TYR A 353 -19.53 -3.20 21.63
CA TYR A 353 -18.20 -3.07 22.21
C TYR A 353 -18.29 -3.32 23.71
N LEU A 354 -17.37 -4.09 24.23
CA LEU A 354 -17.28 -4.27 25.67
C LEU A 354 -16.64 -3.02 26.29
N PRO A 355 -17.13 -2.56 27.44
CA PRO A 355 -16.52 -1.45 28.14
C PRO A 355 -15.10 -1.83 28.54
N ASP A 356 -14.19 -0.83 28.54
CA ASP A 356 -12.84 -1.02 29.04
C ASP A 356 -12.91 -1.52 30.50
N PRO A 357 -12.11 -2.53 30.87
CA PRO A 357 -12.00 -2.92 32.26
C PRO A 357 -11.51 -1.72 33.09
N ALA A 358 -12.22 -1.44 34.17
CA ALA A 358 -11.95 -0.31 35.07
C ALA A 358 -10.58 -0.47 35.78
#